data_a36ce6b18d1d26e48ccd5cdb9961ed99
#
_entry.id   a36ce6b18d1d26e48ccd5cdb9961ed99
#
_cell.length_a   1.000
_cell.length_b   1.000
_cell.length_c   1.000
_cell.angle_alpha   90.00
_cell.angle_beta   90.00
_cell.angle_gamma   90.00
#
_symmetry.space_group_name_H-M   'P 1'
#
loop_
_entity.id
_entity.type
_entity.pdbx_description
1 polymer ?
#
loop_
_entity_poly.entity_id
_entity_poly.type
_entity_poly.pdbx_seq_one_letter_code
_entity_poly.pdbx_strand_id
1 'polypeptide(L)'
;MKKKGEREVPAMSTTSLPDVVYIILFFFMLSTSMRDQELMVTYKLPEATEVQKLEKKNLVSYIHIGTPSLNMQAKFGTAPRIQLNDSYKTTKDILDFIAGERDNLNESDRASMTVCLKADENTKMGVVADVKQELRRANALKLSYASSKVLKY
;
A
#
# COMPACT_ATOMS: atom_id res chain seq x y z
N MET A 1 -62.30 -11.48 45.33
CA MET A 1 -60.85 -11.18 45.35
C MET A 1 -60.23 -11.56 44.03
N LYS A 2 -59.90 -10.57 43.21
CA LYS A 2 -59.22 -10.81 41.91
C LYS A 2 -57.75 -10.98 42.12
N LYS A 3 -57.21 -12.16 41.81
CA LYS A 3 -55.76 -12.40 41.77
C LYS A 3 -55.16 -11.60 40.61
N LYS A 4 -54.26 -10.68 40.96
CA LYS A 4 -53.45 -9.90 40.03
C LYS A 4 -52.43 -10.83 39.40
N GLY A 5 -52.59 -11.12 38.09
CA GLY A 5 -51.61 -11.96 37.37
C GLY A 5 -50.25 -11.22 37.29
N GLU A 6 -49.26 -11.84 37.86
CA GLU A 6 -47.87 -11.47 37.67
C GLU A 6 -47.54 -11.67 36.18
N ARG A 7 -47.18 -10.57 35.49
CA ARG A 7 -46.61 -10.63 34.15
C ARG A 7 -45.17 -11.17 34.30
N GLU A 8 -45.01 -12.44 33.99
CA GLU A 8 -43.65 -12.98 33.77
C GLU A 8 -42.99 -12.20 32.63
N VAL A 9 -41.91 -11.51 32.98
CA VAL A 9 -41.04 -10.89 31.99
C VAL A 9 -40.35 -12.03 31.25
N PRO A 10 -40.51 -12.17 29.93
CA PRO A 10 -39.83 -13.24 29.20
C PRO A 10 -38.30 -13.09 29.41
N ALA A 11 -37.68 -14.17 29.86
CA ALA A 11 -36.23 -14.23 30.00
C ALA A 11 -35.57 -13.87 28.67
N MET A 12 -34.82 -12.77 28.66
CA MET A 12 -34.09 -12.39 27.46
C MET A 12 -33.12 -13.51 27.13
N SER A 13 -33.31 -14.10 25.96
CA SER A 13 -32.44 -15.14 25.42
C SER A 13 -31.03 -14.55 25.21
N THR A 14 -30.10 -14.88 26.08
CA THR A 14 -28.70 -14.48 25.96
C THR A 14 -27.95 -15.25 24.86
N THR A 15 -28.64 -16.19 24.21
CA THR A 15 -28.07 -17.07 23.17
C THR A 15 -27.72 -16.32 21.87
N SER A 16 -28.38 -15.18 21.61
CA SER A 16 -28.12 -14.37 20.41
C SER A 16 -27.00 -13.32 20.58
N LEU A 17 -26.59 -13.01 21.82
CA LEU A 17 -25.54 -12.02 22.10
C LEU A 17 -24.16 -12.42 21.50
N PRO A 18 -23.69 -13.68 21.63
CA PRO A 18 -22.42 -14.10 21.02
C PRO A 18 -22.43 -13.97 19.50
N ASP A 19 -23.56 -14.27 18.85
CA ASP A 19 -23.70 -14.21 17.38
C ASP A 19 -23.54 -12.78 16.86
N VAL A 20 -24.17 -11.81 17.51
CA VAL A 20 -24.02 -10.39 17.18
C VAL A 20 -22.56 -9.94 17.33
N VAL A 21 -21.89 -10.37 18.40
CA VAL A 21 -20.47 -10.04 18.62
C VAL A 21 -19.59 -10.67 17.53
N TYR A 22 -19.85 -11.92 17.13
CA TYR A 22 -19.10 -12.57 16.04
C TYR A 22 -19.34 -11.89 14.69
N ILE A 23 -20.57 -11.46 14.39
CA ILE A 23 -20.88 -10.73 13.15
C ILE A 23 -20.14 -9.39 13.12
N ILE A 24 -20.12 -8.66 14.23
CA ILE A 24 -19.39 -7.39 14.35
C ILE A 24 -17.87 -7.60 14.17
N LEU A 25 -17.30 -8.61 14.84
CA LEU A 25 -15.87 -8.96 14.70
C LEU A 25 -15.53 -9.36 13.26
N PHE A 26 -16.38 -10.16 12.62
CA PHE A 26 -16.23 -10.57 11.24
C PHE A 26 -16.30 -9.37 10.28
N PHE A 27 -17.26 -8.45 10.50
CA PHE A 27 -17.37 -7.21 9.73
C PHE A 27 -16.11 -6.34 9.86
N PHE A 28 -15.59 -6.15 11.09
CA PHE A 28 -14.35 -5.42 11.29
C PHE A 28 -13.15 -6.12 10.65
N MET A 29 -13.07 -7.44 10.71
CA MET A 29 -12.02 -8.21 10.07
C MET A 29 -12.04 -8.02 8.55
N LEU A 30 -13.20 -8.08 7.91
CA LEU A 30 -13.35 -7.81 6.47
C LEU A 30 -13.03 -6.35 6.12
N SER A 31 -13.50 -5.40 6.92
CA SER A 31 -13.28 -3.97 6.70
C SER A 31 -11.80 -3.59 6.84
N THR A 32 -11.07 -4.25 7.74
CA THR A 32 -9.64 -3.99 7.94
C THR A 32 -8.75 -4.62 6.87
N SER A 33 -9.22 -5.72 6.25
CA SER A 33 -8.44 -6.46 5.24
C SER A 33 -8.36 -5.77 3.86
N MET A 34 -9.18 -4.75 3.61
CA MET A 34 -9.33 -4.13 2.28
C MET A 34 -8.67 -2.75 2.16
N ARG A 35 -7.58 -2.50 2.85
CA ARG A 35 -6.86 -1.25 2.67
C ARG A 35 -5.89 -1.35 1.50
N ASP A 36 -6.41 -1.19 0.29
CA ASP A 36 -5.59 -0.96 -0.89
C ASP A 36 -5.04 0.47 -0.89
N GLN A 37 -3.77 0.61 -1.23
CA GLN A 37 -3.14 1.93 -1.39
C GLN A 37 -3.78 2.62 -2.60
N GLU A 38 -4.29 3.83 -2.40
CA GLU A 38 -4.82 4.62 -3.50
C GLU A 38 -3.68 5.12 -4.41
N LEU A 39 -3.76 4.75 -5.68
CA LEU A 39 -2.82 5.23 -6.68
C LEU A 39 -3.21 6.68 -7.08
N MET A 40 -2.41 7.62 -6.62
CA MET A 40 -2.57 9.04 -6.94
C MET A 40 -1.84 9.44 -8.23
N VAL A 41 -0.95 8.56 -8.73
CA VAL A 41 -0.22 8.75 -9.99
C VAL A 41 -0.68 7.76 -11.04
N THR A 42 -0.80 8.21 -12.28
CA THR A 42 -0.99 7.36 -13.45
C THR A 42 0.38 7.06 -14.05
N TYR A 43 0.66 5.80 -14.28
CA TYR A 43 1.90 5.36 -14.93
C TYR A 43 1.63 4.16 -15.84
N LYS A 44 2.32 4.14 -16.95
CA LYS A 44 2.43 2.98 -17.84
C LYS A 44 3.80 2.37 -17.62
N LEU A 45 3.84 1.13 -17.21
CA LEU A 45 5.10 0.43 -16.93
C LEU A 45 5.85 0.20 -18.26
N PRO A 46 7.17 0.41 -18.28
CA PRO A 46 7.99 0.07 -19.42
C PRO A 46 7.94 -1.43 -19.71
N GLU A 47 8.00 -1.80 -20.96
CA GLU A 47 8.00 -3.18 -21.40
C GLU A 47 9.37 -3.83 -21.23
N ALA A 48 9.41 -5.07 -20.74
CA ALA A 48 10.63 -5.85 -20.62
C ALA A 48 10.41 -7.29 -21.06
N THR A 49 11.45 -7.89 -21.64
CA THR A 49 11.43 -9.27 -22.13
C THR A 49 11.60 -10.28 -20.99
N GLU A 50 12.46 -9.95 -20.03
CA GLU A 50 12.76 -10.76 -18.86
C GLU A 50 12.12 -10.15 -17.62
N VAL A 51 11.09 -10.78 -17.08
CA VAL A 51 10.38 -10.34 -15.88
C VAL A 51 10.38 -11.44 -14.85
N GLN A 52 10.96 -11.18 -13.69
CA GLN A 52 10.90 -12.07 -12.54
C GLN A 52 9.84 -11.60 -11.56
N LYS A 53 9.09 -12.55 -10.99
CA LYS A 53 8.09 -12.25 -9.96
C LYS A 53 8.78 -12.18 -8.59
N LEU A 54 8.48 -11.14 -7.85
CA LEU A 54 8.97 -11.01 -6.47
C LEU A 54 8.25 -12.03 -5.57
N GLU A 55 9.03 -12.90 -4.94
CA GLU A 55 8.49 -14.02 -4.16
C GLU A 55 7.85 -13.58 -2.84
N LYS A 56 8.44 -12.60 -2.16
CA LYS A 56 8.00 -12.15 -0.83
C LYS A 56 7.45 -10.73 -0.88
N LYS A 57 6.18 -10.60 -1.17
CA LYS A 57 5.51 -9.28 -1.26
C LYS A 57 5.53 -8.48 0.05
N ASN A 58 5.58 -9.15 1.19
CA ASN A 58 5.58 -8.50 2.51
C ASN A 58 6.89 -7.74 2.82
N LEU A 59 7.95 -8.01 2.05
CA LEU A 59 9.27 -7.37 2.20
C LEU A 59 9.52 -6.32 1.11
N VAL A 60 8.49 -5.99 0.33
CA VAL A 60 8.60 -5.08 -0.80
C VAL A 60 7.91 -3.77 -0.48
N SER A 61 8.69 -2.69 -0.46
CA SER A 61 8.16 -1.32 -0.37
C SER A 61 8.09 -0.71 -1.76
N TYR A 62 6.98 -0.06 -2.08
CA TYR A 62 6.72 0.48 -3.41
C TYR A 62 6.94 1.98 -3.45
N ILE A 63 7.65 2.43 -4.50
CA ILE A 63 7.77 3.85 -4.85
C ILE A 63 7.17 4.03 -6.23
N HIS A 64 6.17 4.89 -6.34
CA HIS A 64 5.50 5.17 -7.60
C HIS A 64 5.98 6.51 -8.16
N ILE A 65 6.32 6.56 -9.45
CA ILE A 65 6.71 7.79 -10.15
C ILE A 65 5.87 7.90 -11.40
N GLY A 66 5.09 8.96 -11.51
CA GLY A 66 4.25 9.20 -12.66
C GLY A 66 3.57 10.55 -12.61
N THR A 67 2.77 10.83 -13.64
CA THR A 67 1.94 12.03 -13.66
C THR A 67 0.78 11.90 -12.68
N PRO A 68 0.37 12.99 -12.01
CA PRO A 68 -0.81 12.97 -11.16
C PRO A 68 -2.05 12.47 -11.91
N SER A 69 -2.93 11.75 -11.23
CA SER A 69 -4.21 11.33 -11.80
C SER A 69 -5.03 12.53 -12.25
N LEU A 70 -5.93 12.37 -13.22
CA LEU A 70 -6.71 13.45 -13.81
C LEU A 70 -7.40 14.33 -12.77
N ASN A 71 -7.92 13.73 -11.71
CA ASN A 71 -8.59 14.43 -10.61
C ASN A 71 -7.64 15.31 -9.79
N MET A 72 -6.35 14.97 -9.77
CA MET A 72 -5.32 15.66 -8.99
C MET A 72 -4.51 16.66 -9.84
N GLN A 73 -4.57 16.57 -11.17
CA GLN A 73 -3.81 17.45 -12.06
C GLN A 73 -4.19 18.92 -11.91
N ALA A 74 -5.45 19.21 -11.61
CA ALA A 74 -5.92 20.58 -11.37
C ALA A 74 -5.21 21.22 -10.18
N LYS A 75 -4.81 20.44 -9.19
CA LYS A 75 -4.17 20.91 -7.95
C LYS A 75 -2.63 20.82 -8.00
N PHE A 76 -2.10 19.77 -8.63
CA PHE A 76 -0.68 19.44 -8.58
C PHE A 76 0.06 19.58 -9.91
N GLY A 77 -0.67 19.89 -11.00
CA GLY A 77 -0.11 20.01 -12.33
C GLY A 77 0.15 18.65 -12.99
N THR A 78 0.79 18.69 -14.16
CA THR A 78 1.08 17.52 -15.03
C THR A 78 2.52 17.02 -14.90
N ALA A 79 3.35 17.68 -14.08
CA ALA A 79 4.73 17.26 -13.88
C ALA A 79 4.80 15.92 -13.14
N PRO A 80 5.73 15.01 -13.52
CA PRO A 80 5.91 13.74 -12.80
C PRO A 80 6.19 13.97 -11.32
N ARG A 81 5.51 13.21 -10.47
CA ARG A 81 5.63 13.26 -9.02
C ARG A 81 5.95 11.90 -8.44
N ILE A 82 6.57 11.90 -7.28
CA ILE A 82 6.88 10.72 -6.50
C ILE A 82 5.74 10.54 -5.51
N GLN A 83 5.16 9.34 -5.50
CA GLN A 83 4.20 8.92 -4.49
C GLN A 83 4.85 7.87 -3.58
N LEU A 84 4.85 8.15 -2.29
CA LEU A 84 5.23 7.22 -1.23
C LEU A 84 3.97 6.93 -0.41
N ASN A 85 3.57 5.66 -0.34
CA ASN A 85 2.27 5.26 0.21
C ASN A 85 1.12 6.07 -0.43
N ASP A 86 0.31 6.75 0.34
CA ASP A 86 -0.88 7.47 -0.13
C ASP A 86 -0.65 8.99 -0.24
N SER A 87 0.58 9.43 -0.46
CA SER A 87 0.88 10.87 -0.54
C SER A 87 1.99 11.21 -1.52
N TYR A 88 1.88 12.39 -2.15
CA TYR A 88 2.97 12.96 -2.93
C TYR A 88 4.08 13.43 -2.01
N LYS A 89 5.29 13.03 -2.33
CA LYS A 89 6.49 13.32 -1.56
C LYS A 89 7.61 13.80 -2.48
N THR A 90 8.66 14.31 -1.85
CA THR A 90 9.89 14.73 -2.54
C THR A 90 10.97 13.66 -2.40
N THR A 91 12.05 13.80 -3.16
CA THR A 91 13.21 12.89 -3.06
C THR A 91 13.80 12.87 -1.65
N LYS A 92 13.76 13.99 -0.93
CA LYS A 92 14.29 14.10 0.44
C LYS A 92 13.51 13.25 1.46
N ASP A 93 12.22 13.07 1.23
CA ASP A 93 11.34 12.30 2.12
C ASP A 93 11.59 10.77 2.00
N ILE A 94 12.36 10.33 1.01
CA ILE A 94 12.67 8.91 0.78
C ILE A 94 13.45 8.32 1.95
N LEU A 95 14.36 9.08 2.55
CA LEU A 95 15.13 8.63 3.70
C LEU A 95 14.22 8.26 4.87
N ASP A 96 13.31 9.16 5.22
CA ASP A 96 12.35 8.96 6.32
C ASP A 96 11.37 7.83 6.01
N PHE A 97 10.93 7.75 4.75
CA PHE A 97 10.07 6.65 4.29
C PHE A 97 10.76 5.29 4.46
N ILE A 98 11.99 5.13 4.00
CA ILE A 98 12.74 3.87 4.12
C ILE A 98 13.03 3.52 5.58
N ALA A 99 13.32 4.51 6.42
CA ALA A 99 13.51 4.30 7.84
C ALA A 99 12.23 3.74 8.48
N GLY A 100 11.07 4.36 8.20
CA GLY A 100 9.76 3.91 8.70
C GLY A 100 9.40 2.50 8.21
N GLU A 101 9.61 2.20 6.92
CA GLU A 101 9.35 0.86 6.37
C GLU A 101 10.25 -0.20 7.02
N ARG A 102 11.51 0.14 7.28
CA ARG A 102 12.46 -0.75 7.94
C ARG A 102 12.09 -1.02 9.40
N ASP A 103 11.57 -0.01 10.10
CA ASP A 103 11.14 -0.14 11.50
C ASP A 103 9.89 -1.01 11.64
N ASN A 104 9.03 -1.04 10.60
CA ASN A 104 7.87 -1.92 10.55
C ASN A 104 8.21 -3.40 10.29
N LEU A 105 9.44 -3.69 9.85
CA LEU A 105 9.90 -5.05 9.61
C LEU A 105 10.61 -5.63 10.83
N ASN A 106 10.48 -6.95 11.00
CA ASN A 106 11.27 -7.69 11.98
C ASN A 106 12.78 -7.54 11.68
N GLU A 107 13.61 -7.61 12.71
CA GLU A 107 15.06 -7.42 12.59
C GLU A 107 15.70 -8.38 11.59
N SER A 108 15.25 -9.64 11.54
CA SER A 108 15.69 -10.66 10.58
C SER A 108 15.34 -10.32 9.12
N ASP A 109 14.25 -9.59 8.90
CA ASP A 109 13.71 -9.29 7.57
C ASP A 109 14.23 -7.96 6.99
N ARG A 110 14.76 -7.08 7.85
CA ARG A 110 15.31 -5.78 7.46
C ARG A 110 16.38 -5.88 6.37
N ALA A 111 17.24 -6.89 6.44
CA ALA A 111 18.28 -7.14 5.43
C ALA A 111 17.72 -7.65 4.09
N SER A 112 16.50 -8.19 4.11
CA SER A 112 15.82 -8.73 2.93
C SER A 112 14.84 -7.75 2.29
N MET A 113 14.64 -6.57 2.88
CA MET A 113 13.80 -5.51 2.34
C MET A 113 14.20 -5.16 0.92
N THR A 114 13.25 -5.15 0.01
CA THR A 114 13.42 -4.80 -1.38
C THR A 114 12.55 -3.60 -1.73
N VAL A 115 13.11 -2.61 -2.39
CA VAL A 115 12.35 -1.46 -2.89
C VAL A 115 11.99 -1.70 -4.35
N CYS A 116 10.71 -1.68 -4.65
CA CYS A 116 10.21 -1.80 -6.02
C CYS A 116 9.83 -0.42 -6.56
N LEU A 117 10.55 0.01 -7.59
CA LEU A 117 10.32 1.27 -8.26
C LEU A 117 9.35 1.05 -9.44
N LYS A 118 8.19 1.69 -9.38
CA LYS A 118 7.20 1.70 -10.44
C LYS A 118 7.20 3.07 -11.11
N ALA A 119 7.96 3.21 -12.17
CA ALA A 119 8.08 4.44 -12.92
C ALA A 119 7.31 4.36 -14.26
N ASP A 120 6.71 5.48 -14.65
CA ASP A 120 6.11 5.63 -15.97
C ASP A 120 7.18 5.60 -17.07
N GLU A 121 6.87 4.99 -18.21
CA GLU A 121 7.78 4.89 -19.37
C GLU A 121 8.32 6.24 -19.84
N ASN A 122 7.54 7.31 -19.67
CA ASN A 122 7.89 8.67 -20.06
C ASN A 122 8.58 9.47 -18.95
N THR A 123 8.87 8.86 -17.81
CA THR A 123 9.54 9.53 -16.70
C THR A 123 10.98 9.88 -17.06
N LYS A 124 11.37 11.13 -16.79
CA LYS A 124 12.75 11.58 -17.03
C LYS A 124 13.72 10.77 -16.17
N MET A 125 14.78 10.23 -16.78
CA MET A 125 15.80 9.44 -16.08
C MET A 125 16.49 10.19 -14.95
N GLY A 126 16.54 11.53 -14.99
CA GLY A 126 17.04 12.35 -13.90
C GLY A 126 16.30 12.11 -12.59
N VAL A 127 14.96 12.07 -12.64
CA VAL A 127 14.14 11.81 -11.43
C VAL A 127 14.41 10.42 -10.88
N VAL A 128 14.53 9.43 -11.76
CA VAL A 128 14.86 8.04 -11.36
C VAL A 128 16.25 7.97 -10.73
N ALA A 129 17.22 8.69 -11.30
CA ALA A 129 18.58 8.75 -10.78
C ALA A 129 18.64 9.38 -9.39
N ASP A 130 17.90 10.48 -9.17
CA ASP A 130 17.80 11.16 -7.87
C ASP A 130 17.19 10.23 -6.82
N VAL A 131 16.09 9.53 -7.15
CA VAL A 131 15.47 8.53 -6.27
C VAL A 131 16.46 7.43 -5.91
N LYS A 132 17.21 6.89 -6.89
CA LYS A 132 18.25 5.87 -6.64
C LYS A 132 19.34 6.38 -5.72
N GLN A 133 19.74 7.64 -5.85
CA GLN A 133 20.77 8.22 -5.01
C GLN A 133 20.30 8.33 -3.55
N GLU A 134 19.05 8.77 -3.34
CA GLU A 134 18.49 8.81 -1.99
C GLU A 134 18.30 7.41 -1.39
N LEU A 135 17.91 6.42 -2.17
CA LEU A 135 17.85 5.02 -1.73
C LEU A 135 19.23 4.48 -1.31
N ARG A 136 20.30 4.85 -2.03
CA ARG A 136 21.66 4.52 -1.61
C ARG A 136 22.03 5.17 -0.28
N ARG A 137 21.68 6.44 -0.08
CA ARG A 137 21.89 7.15 1.19
C ARG A 137 21.14 6.49 2.34
N ALA A 138 19.92 5.99 2.07
CA ALA A 138 19.12 5.23 3.02
C ALA A 138 19.60 3.79 3.23
N ASN A 139 20.70 3.38 2.58
CA ASN A 139 21.20 2.01 2.59
C ASN A 139 20.19 0.95 2.13
N ALA A 140 19.26 1.33 1.26
CA ALA A 140 18.27 0.44 0.62
C ALA A 140 18.84 -0.05 -0.73
N LEU A 141 19.73 -1.04 -0.66
CA LEU A 141 20.52 -1.47 -1.81
C LEU A 141 19.81 -2.48 -2.71
N LYS A 142 18.78 -3.16 -2.20
CA LYS A 142 17.97 -4.09 -2.99
C LYS A 142 16.87 -3.33 -3.72
N LEU A 143 17.10 -3.04 -4.98
CA LEU A 143 16.21 -2.30 -5.85
C LEU A 143 15.70 -3.20 -6.98
N SER A 144 14.40 -3.20 -7.18
CA SER A 144 13.71 -3.84 -8.30
C SER A 144 12.95 -2.80 -9.10
N TYR A 145 12.86 -3.00 -10.42
CA TYR A 145 12.03 -2.17 -11.30
C TYR A 145 10.81 -2.96 -11.73
N ALA A 146 9.64 -2.37 -11.61
CA ALA A 146 8.44 -2.96 -12.18
C ALA A 146 8.39 -2.69 -13.69
N SER A 147 8.13 -3.74 -14.45
CA SER A 147 7.93 -3.69 -15.90
C SER A 147 6.79 -4.61 -16.31
N SER A 148 6.15 -4.34 -17.46
CA SER A 148 5.21 -5.24 -18.07
C SER A 148 5.94 -6.24 -18.97
N LYS A 149 5.45 -7.48 -19.01
CA LYS A 149 6.05 -8.51 -19.87
C LYS A 149 5.55 -8.36 -21.30
N VAL A 150 6.47 -8.24 -22.24
CA VAL A 150 6.15 -8.34 -23.69
C VAL A 150 5.89 -9.81 -23.99
N LEU A 151 4.65 -10.14 -24.38
CA LEU A 151 4.34 -11.43 -24.99
C LEU A 151 4.75 -11.32 -26.47
N LYS A 152 5.88 -11.90 -26.85
CA LYS A 152 6.21 -12.14 -28.25
C LYS A 152 5.29 -13.27 -28.73
N TYR A 153 4.37 -12.93 -29.62
CA TYR A 153 3.64 -13.90 -30.45
C TYR A 153 4.52 -14.34 -31.61
#